data_30bd9383595f67ff0b3a541e275a3ff0
#
_entry.id   30bd9383595f67ff0b3a541e275a3ff0
#
_cell.length_a   1.000
_cell.length_b   1.000
_cell.length_c   1.000
_cell.angle_alpha   90.00
_cell.angle_beta   90.00
_cell.angle_gamma   90.00
#
_symmetry.space_group_name_H-M   'P 1'
#
loop_
_entity.id
_entity.type
_entity.pdbx_description
1 polymer ?
#
loop_
_entity_poly.entity_id
_entity_poly.type
_entity_poly.pdbx_seq_one_letter_code
_entity_poly.pdbx_strand_id
1 'polypeptide(L)'
;MTQDTTLTNAFFALADPTRRAILARLASGEATVTELAEPFGLAQPTLSKHLRVLEEAGLIEQGRDAQRRPRRLVVDGPLRDVDAWLQPFRAQWEDRFDRLAAVLSPPSTRHRTKGPRR
;
A
#
# COMPACT_ATOMS: atom_id res chain seq x y z
N MET A 1 3.33 16.95 15.42
CA MET A 1 2.61 16.78 15.15
C MET A 1 2.05 16.59 13.86
N THR A 2 2.42 17.22 12.85
CA THR A 2 1.94 16.98 11.53
C THR A 2 2.22 15.58 11.07
N GLN A 3 3.40 15.09 11.35
CA GLN A 3 3.73 13.76 10.93
C GLN A 3 2.92 12.71 11.62
N ASP A 4 2.67 12.88 12.89
CA ASP A 4 1.84 11.91 13.60
C ASP A 4 0.43 11.92 13.07
N THR A 5 -0.11 13.07 12.77
CA THR A 5 -1.46 13.16 12.22
C THR A 5 -1.52 12.51 10.85
N THR A 6 -0.52 12.76 10.01
CA THR A 6 -0.46 12.18 8.68
C THR A 6 -0.41 10.66 8.77
N LEU A 7 0.42 10.14 9.64
CA LEU A 7 0.54 8.70 9.80
C LEU A 7 -0.75 8.09 10.33
N THR A 8 -1.37 8.73 11.31
CA THR A 8 -2.62 8.25 11.86
C THR A 8 -3.72 8.22 10.80
N ASN A 9 -3.79 9.27 9.99
CA ASN A 9 -4.79 9.31 8.92
C ASN A 9 -4.55 8.22 7.90
N ALA A 10 -3.30 7.95 7.59
CA ALA A 10 -2.99 6.87 6.65
C ALA A 10 -3.44 5.53 7.22
N PHE A 11 -3.15 5.27 8.49
CA PHE A 11 -3.59 4.02 9.10
C PHE A 11 -5.10 3.93 9.17
N PHE A 12 -5.77 5.04 9.47
CA PHE A 12 -7.23 5.04 9.48
C PHE A 12 -7.77 4.64 8.12
N ALA A 13 -7.23 5.23 7.07
CA ALA A 13 -7.69 4.90 5.72
C ALA A 13 -7.42 3.43 5.40
N LEU A 14 -6.32 2.90 5.88
CA LEU A 14 -5.96 1.52 5.61
C LEU A 14 -6.71 0.52 6.49
N ALA A 15 -7.46 1.00 7.46
CA ALA A 15 -8.16 0.11 8.37
C ALA A 15 -9.35 -0.60 7.75
N ASP A 16 -9.79 -0.18 6.59
CA ASP A 16 -10.95 -0.76 5.94
C ASP A 16 -10.53 -1.71 4.82
N PRO A 17 -11.07 -2.92 4.78
CA PRO A 17 -10.64 -3.88 3.75
C PRO A 17 -10.95 -3.44 2.32
N THR A 18 -12.06 -2.76 2.10
CA THR A 18 -12.36 -2.28 0.77
C THR A 18 -11.36 -1.24 0.33
N ARG A 19 -11.00 -0.35 1.22
CA ARG A 19 -10.01 0.67 0.86
C ARG A 19 -8.65 0.05 0.58
N ARG A 20 -8.27 -0.98 1.35
CA ARG A 20 -7.01 -1.67 1.05
C ARG A 20 -7.05 -2.34 -0.32
N ALA A 21 -8.21 -2.91 -0.67
CA ALA A 21 -8.34 -3.54 -1.99
C ALA A 21 -8.27 -2.52 -3.11
N ILE A 22 -8.85 -1.34 -2.89
CA ILE A 22 -8.75 -0.26 -3.88
C ILE A 22 -7.30 0.15 -4.08
N LEU A 23 -6.56 0.32 -2.99
CA LEU A 23 -5.16 0.68 -3.10
C LEU A 23 -4.37 -0.39 -3.84
N ALA A 24 -4.64 -1.66 -3.55
CA ALA A 24 -3.95 -2.74 -4.23
C ALA A 24 -4.22 -2.70 -5.72
N ARG A 25 -5.46 -2.39 -6.11
CA ARG A 25 -5.78 -2.27 -7.51
C ARG A 25 -5.02 -1.10 -8.15
N LEU A 26 -4.95 0.02 -7.45
CA LEU A 26 -4.28 1.20 -8.00
C LEU A 26 -2.76 1.03 -8.03
N ALA A 27 -2.23 0.09 -7.28
CA ALA A 27 -0.81 -0.21 -7.35
C ALA A 27 -0.42 -0.75 -8.72
N SER A 28 -1.36 -1.32 -9.44
CA SER A 28 -1.05 -1.81 -10.78
C SER A 28 -1.38 -0.81 -11.88
N GLY A 29 -1.87 0.36 -11.54
CA GLY A 29 -2.12 1.40 -12.53
C GLY A 29 -3.33 2.22 -12.15
N GLU A 30 -3.39 3.43 -12.68
CA GLU A 30 -4.51 4.29 -12.35
C GLU A 30 -5.82 3.76 -12.94
N ALA A 31 -6.91 4.18 -12.39
CA ALA A 31 -8.23 3.71 -12.80
C ALA A 31 -9.26 4.78 -12.55
N THR A 32 -10.28 4.81 -13.39
CA THR A 32 -11.41 5.71 -13.20
C THR A 32 -12.36 5.12 -12.17
N VAL A 33 -13.28 5.95 -11.69
CA VAL A 33 -14.27 5.50 -10.73
C VAL A 33 -15.08 4.33 -11.30
N THR A 34 -15.45 4.42 -12.56
CA THR A 34 -16.20 3.35 -13.20
C THR A 34 -15.40 2.04 -13.22
N GLU A 35 -14.14 2.15 -13.56
CA GLU A 35 -13.28 0.96 -13.60
C GLU A 35 -13.10 0.34 -12.23
N LEU A 36 -13.13 1.18 -11.19
CA LEU A 36 -13.00 0.66 -9.84
C LEU A 36 -14.31 0.06 -9.33
N ALA A 37 -15.44 0.63 -9.72
CA ALA A 37 -16.72 0.19 -9.18
C ALA A 37 -17.07 -1.23 -9.60
N GLU A 38 -16.75 -1.58 -10.81
CA GLU A 38 -17.21 -2.84 -11.35
C GLU A 38 -16.63 -4.06 -10.61
N PRO A 39 -15.35 -4.18 -10.47
CA PRO A 39 -14.81 -5.37 -9.80
C PRO A 39 -15.21 -5.48 -8.34
N PHE A 40 -15.49 -4.36 -7.69
CA PHE A 40 -15.84 -4.42 -6.28
C PHE A 40 -17.33 -4.53 -6.03
N GLY A 41 -18.12 -4.42 -7.08
CA GLY A 41 -19.57 -4.53 -6.93
C GLY A 41 -20.18 -3.44 -6.07
N LEU A 42 -19.54 -2.26 -6.05
CA LEU A 42 -20.02 -1.17 -5.22
C LEU A 42 -20.77 -0.15 -6.01
N ALA A 43 -21.79 0.43 -5.40
CA ALA A 43 -22.46 1.57 -5.99
C ALA A 43 -21.49 2.75 -5.97
N GLN A 44 -21.61 3.61 -6.96
CA GLN A 44 -20.69 4.73 -7.05
C GLN A 44 -20.68 5.63 -5.83
N PRO A 45 -21.82 5.92 -5.20
CA PRO A 45 -21.75 6.76 -3.99
C PRO A 45 -20.92 6.12 -2.86
N THR A 46 -21.05 4.81 -2.69
CA THR A 46 -20.28 4.12 -1.68
C THR A 46 -18.78 4.13 -2.02
N LEU A 47 -18.48 3.86 -3.27
CA LEU A 47 -17.10 3.88 -3.72
C LEU A 47 -16.51 5.28 -3.55
N SER A 48 -17.29 6.31 -3.88
CA SER A 48 -16.80 7.68 -3.78
C SER A 48 -16.42 8.04 -2.34
N LYS A 49 -17.16 7.52 -1.37
CA LYS A 49 -16.82 7.77 0.02
C LYS A 49 -15.47 7.17 0.37
N HIS A 50 -15.23 5.95 -0.07
CA HIS A 50 -13.93 5.30 0.17
C HIS A 50 -12.81 6.07 -0.51
N LEU A 51 -13.05 6.52 -1.74
CA LEU A 51 -12.04 7.28 -2.45
C LEU A 51 -11.74 8.60 -1.76
N ARG A 52 -12.76 9.25 -1.22
CA ARG A 52 -12.53 10.49 -0.51
C ARG A 52 -11.66 10.27 0.72
N VAL A 53 -11.91 9.22 1.47
CA VAL A 53 -11.09 8.94 2.65
C VAL A 53 -9.64 8.71 2.23
N LEU A 54 -9.43 7.97 1.16
CA LEU A 54 -8.07 7.72 0.68
C LEU A 54 -7.42 8.99 0.17
N GLU A 55 -8.17 9.85 -0.50
CA GLU A 55 -7.62 11.10 -0.99
C GLU A 55 -7.25 12.05 0.14
N GLU A 56 -8.12 12.13 1.14
CA GLU A 56 -7.85 13.01 2.26
C GLU A 56 -6.67 12.54 3.08
N ALA A 57 -6.42 11.24 3.08
CA ALA A 57 -5.25 10.71 3.75
C ALA A 57 -3.98 10.82 2.91
N GLY A 58 -4.09 11.30 1.67
CA GLY A 58 -2.92 11.47 0.82
C GLY A 58 -2.41 10.20 0.19
N LEU A 59 -3.21 9.14 0.20
CA LEU A 59 -2.77 7.86 -0.36
C LEU A 59 -3.05 7.75 -1.85
N ILE A 60 -4.02 8.50 -2.34
CA ILE A 60 -4.32 8.54 -3.77
C ILE A 60 -4.58 9.98 -4.17
N GLU A 61 -4.54 10.23 -5.45
CA GLU A 61 -4.85 11.55 -6.00
C GLU A 61 -5.55 11.40 -7.31
N GLN A 62 -6.18 12.47 -7.78
CA GLN A 62 -6.84 12.46 -9.08
C GLN A 62 -5.83 12.79 -10.16
N GLY A 63 -5.94 12.10 -11.26
CA GLY A 63 -5.10 12.35 -12.39
C GLY A 63 -5.53 13.58 -13.17
N ARG A 64 -4.82 13.83 -14.28
CA ARG A 64 -5.04 15.05 -15.01
C ARG A 64 -6.17 15.07 -15.96
N ASP A 65 -6.70 13.93 -16.35
CA ASP A 65 -7.80 13.88 -17.27
C ASP A 65 -9.04 14.46 -16.61
N ALA A 66 -9.38 15.66 -16.93
CA ALA A 66 -10.45 16.36 -16.24
C ALA A 66 -11.80 15.69 -16.39
N GLN A 67 -12.01 15.00 -17.51
CA GLN A 67 -13.30 14.37 -17.70
C GLN A 67 -13.42 13.04 -17.02
N ARG A 68 -12.41 12.26 -17.07
CA ARG A 68 -12.47 10.90 -16.50
C ARG A 68 -12.05 10.86 -15.06
N ARG A 69 -11.25 11.82 -14.65
CA ARG A 69 -10.80 11.91 -13.27
C ARG A 69 -10.29 10.59 -12.71
N PRO A 70 -9.30 9.99 -13.37
CA PRO A 70 -8.77 8.74 -12.84
C PRO A 70 -8.11 8.96 -11.50
N ARG A 71 -8.06 7.91 -10.72
CA ARG A 71 -7.37 7.93 -9.44
C ARG A 71 -6.06 7.19 -9.59
N ARG A 72 -5.04 7.64 -8.89
CA ARG A 72 -3.77 6.94 -8.92
C ARG A 72 -3.14 6.96 -7.56
N LEU A 73 -2.32 5.97 -7.32
CA LEU A 73 -1.65 5.80 -6.04
C LEU A 73 -0.57 6.86 -5.87
N VAL A 74 -0.46 7.43 -4.67
CA VAL A 74 0.63 8.33 -4.35
C VAL A 74 1.65 7.50 -3.59
N VAL A 75 2.71 7.10 -4.27
CA VAL A 75 3.69 6.22 -3.65
C VAL A 75 4.69 6.99 -2.79
N ASP A 76 4.89 8.26 -3.06
CA ASP A 76 5.91 9.01 -2.36
C ASP A 76 5.28 10.04 -1.45
N GLY A 77 4.53 9.60 -0.51
CA GLY A 77 3.83 10.45 0.43
C GLY A 77 3.52 9.67 1.69
N PRO A 78 2.31 9.80 2.24
CA PRO A 78 2.00 9.12 3.51
C PRO A 78 2.18 7.62 3.47
N LEU A 79 2.06 7.00 2.30
CA LEU A 79 2.31 5.57 2.22
C LEU A 79 3.76 5.25 2.56
N ARG A 80 4.68 6.14 2.22
CA ARG A 80 6.07 5.96 2.61
C ARG A 80 6.26 6.11 4.11
N ASP A 81 5.47 6.96 4.74
CA ASP A 81 5.53 7.10 6.19
C ASP A 81 5.09 5.81 6.87
N VAL A 82 4.08 5.14 6.32
CA VAL A 82 3.66 3.84 6.83
C VAL A 82 4.80 2.85 6.69
N ASP A 83 5.43 2.84 5.54
CA ASP A 83 6.55 1.94 5.28
C ASP A 83 7.68 2.19 6.27
N ALA A 84 8.00 3.45 6.52
CA ALA A 84 9.05 3.80 7.46
C ALA A 84 8.70 3.35 8.87
N TRP A 85 7.43 3.49 9.25
CA TRP A 85 7.01 3.06 10.57
C TRP A 85 7.14 1.55 10.73
N LEU A 86 6.94 0.81 9.65
CA LEU A 86 7.04 -0.64 9.68
C LEU A 86 8.47 -1.15 9.66
N GLN A 87 9.42 -0.29 9.34
CA GLN A 87 10.79 -0.72 9.10
C GLN A 87 11.40 -1.53 10.26
N PRO A 88 11.29 -1.10 11.53
CA PRO A 88 11.88 -1.91 12.60
C PRO A 88 11.24 -3.28 12.72
N PHE A 89 9.95 -3.37 12.43
CA PHE A 89 9.26 -4.65 12.51
C PHE A 89 9.67 -5.55 11.35
N ARG A 90 9.83 -4.97 10.17
CA ARG A 90 10.27 -5.77 9.02
C ARG A 90 11.65 -6.35 9.24
N ALA A 91 12.54 -5.57 9.85
CA ALA A 91 13.87 -6.08 10.12
C ALA A 91 13.81 -7.32 11.01
N GLN A 92 12.90 -7.32 11.98
CA GLN A 92 12.73 -8.48 12.84
C GLN A 92 12.13 -9.66 12.11
N TRP A 93 11.16 -9.40 11.25
CA TRP A 93 10.55 -10.47 10.46
C TRP A 93 11.57 -11.11 9.54
N GLU A 94 12.39 -10.31 8.91
CA GLU A 94 13.41 -10.83 8.00
C GLU A 94 14.43 -11.65 8.76
N ASP A 95 14.82 -11.20 9.92
CA ASP A 95 15.75 -11.93 10.73
C ASP A 95 15.18 -13.28 11.16
N ARG A 96 13.91 -13.31 11.51
CA ARG A 96 13.27 -14.55 11.87
C ARG A 96 13.16 -15.50 10.70
N PHE A 97 12.82 -14.97 9.54
CA PHE A 97 12.76 -15.80 8.36
C PHE A 97 14.12 -16.36 8.01
N ASP A 98 15.16 -15.54 8.15
CA ASP A 98 16.51 -16.00 7.86
C ASP A 98 16.89 -17.12 8.80
N ARG A 99 16.56 -17.00 10.06
CA ARG A 99 16.88 -18.04 11.01
C ARG A 99 16.12 -19.33 10.74
N LEU A 100 14.85 -19.19 10.39
CA LEU A 100 14.06 -20.35 10.07
C LEU A 100 14.57 -21.02 8.81
N ALA A 101 14.90 -20.25 7.81
CA ALA A 101 15.44 -20.79 6.57
C ALA A 101 16.75 -21.54 6.83
N ALA A 102 17.58 -20.97 7.69
CA ALA A 102 18.85 -21.64 8.01
C ALA A 102 18.63 -22.98 8.69
N VAL A 103 17.61 -23.06 9.55
CA VAL A 103 17.31 -24.30 10.21
C VAL A 103 16.74 -25.32 9.24
N LEU A 104 15.90 -24.88 8.34
CA LEU A 104 15.23 -25.80 7.41
C LEU A 104 16.04 -26.15 6.20
N SER A 105 16.99 -25.31 5.84
CA SER A 105 17.75 -25.54 4.62
C SER A 105 18.88 -26.52 4.85
N PRO A 106 19.20 -27.31 3.87
CA PRO A 106 20.37 -28.18 4.02
C PRO A 106 21.62 -27.33 4.08
N PRO A 107 22.55 -27.73 4.86
CA PRO A 107 23.75 -26.93 5.00
C PRO A 107 24.54 -26.76 3.74
N SER A 108 24.41 -27.67 2.88
CA SER A 108 25.25 -27.56 1.75
C SER A 108 24.86 -26.52 0.81
N THR A 109 23.90 -26.13 0.93
CA THR A 109 23.52 -25.30 -0.02
C THR A 109 23.99 -24.14 -0.18
N ARG A 110 24.39 -23.58 -0.20
CA ARG A 110 24.71 -22.66 -0.55
C ARG A 110 25.01 -21.54 -0.50
N HIS A 111 25.22 -20.95 -0.79
CA HIS A 111 25.65 -19.86 -0.72
C HIS A 111 25.09 -18.88 -1.42
N ARG A 112 24.85 -18.21 -1.31
CA ARG A 112 24.36 -17.39 -1.92
C ARG A 112 24.66 -16.22 -2.05
N THR A 113 24.61 -15.74 -2.42
CA THR A 113 25.04 -14.65 -2.75
C THR A 113 24.13 -13.70 -2.74
N LYS A 114 23.76 -13.33 -2.23
CA LYS A 114 22.98 -12.50 -2.22
C LYS A 114 23.29 -11.36 -2.49
N GLY A 115 23.42 -11.05 -3.03
CA GLY A 115 23.80 -10.01 -3.38
C GLY A 115 23.35 -8.91 -2.79
N PRO A 116 23.56 -8.00 -3.12
CA PRO A 116 23.33 -6.87 -2.51
C PRO A 116 22.03 -6.54 -2.55
N ARG A 117 21.56 -6.46 -1.88
CA ARG A 117 20.45 -6.22 -1.95
C ARG A 117 20.28 -5.00 -1.78
N ARG A 118 20.07 -4.37 -2.16
CA ARG A 118 20.03 -3.22 -2.06
C ARG A 118 19.04 -2.73 -1.96
#